data_630a20f639f7ad0abfa5e8b8deeb9c88
#
_entry.id   630a20f639f7ad0abfa5e8b8deeb9c88
#
_cell.length_a   1.000
_cell.length_b   1.000
_cell.length_c   1.000
_cell.angle_alpha   90.00
_cell.angle_beta   90.00
_cell.angle_gamma   90.00
#
_symmetry.space_group_name_H-M   'P 1'
#
loop_
_entity.id
_entity.type
_entity.pdbx_description
1 polymer ?
#
loop_
_entity_poly.entity_id
_entity_poly.type
_entity_poly.pdbx_seq_one_letter_code
_entity_poly.pdbx_strand_id
1 'polypeptide(L)'
;MTPESLPPGFTVDIATTMALDAGDRRPDVDASCSRSMIPLLSARRLTGTPSATAAATLSFDAGPDDLWVGTEVLRTYTDGGARRAMADLRTFIGSCPTVVLPDQGGGYRFAVAAGPQLGDDSLHVINATTSGPDTLEWDIILVRTGTTLVVVQAEGNKPDGAEHLTRVAEAALHRFQTTGS
;
A
#
# COMPACT_ATOMS: atom_id res chain seq x y z
N MET A 1 2.09 -12.29 6.75
CA MET A 1 1.35 -13.56 6.49
C MET A 1 2.25 -14.79 6.68
N THR A 2 1.67 -15.99 6.79
CA THR A 2 2.38 -17.26 6.68
C THR A 2 1.95 -17.95 5.38
N PRO A 3 2.75 -18.89 4.83
CA PRO A 3 2.38 -19.56 3.58
C PRO A 3 0.97 -20.18 3.60
N GLU A 4 0.55 -20.72 4.75
CA GLU A 4 -0.75 -21.38 4.92
C GLU A 4 -1.93 -20.41 4.92
N SER A 5 -1.67 -19.11 5.11
CA SER A 5 -2.71 -18.07 5.12
C SER A 5 -2.89 -17.37 3.78
N LEU A 6 -2.06 -17.71 2.79
CA LEU A 6 -2.15 -17.14 1.45
C LEU A 6 -3.22 -17.83 0.61
N PRO A 7 -3.80 -17.12 -0.37
CA PRO A 7 -4.59 -17.77 -1.40
C PRO A 7 -3.76 -18.82 -2.17
N PRO A 8 -4.38 -19.85 -2.75
CA PRO A 8 -3.67 -20.82 -3.57
C PRO A 8 -2.87 -20.16 -4.70
N GLY A 9 -1.64 -20.63 -4.92
CA GLY A 9 -0.73 -20.15 -5.95
C GLY A 9 0.20 -19.01 -5.51
N PHE A 10 -0.02 -18.42 -4.32
CA PHE A 10 0.87 -17.40 -3.78
C PHE A 10 1.96 -18.01 -2.90
N THR A 11 3.12 -17.37 -2.91
CA THR A 11 4.25 -17.70 -2.03
C THR A 11 4.66 -16.47 -1.21
N VAL A 12 5.22 -16.71 -0.03
CA VAL A 12 5.88 -15.66 0.77
C VAL A 12 7.37 -15.74 0.48
N ASP A 13 7.88 -14.73 -0.18
CA ASP A 13 9.31 -14.50 -0.26
C ASP A 13 9.68 -13.66 0.95
N ILE A 14 10.52 -14.15 1.79
CA ILE A 14 11.04 -13.60 3.05
C ILE A 14 10.51 -12.21 3.43
N ALA A 15 10.01 -12.08 4.65
CA ALA A 15 9.83 -10.79 5.31
C ALA A 15 11.17 -10.05 5.36
N THR A 16 11.52 -9.39 4.27
CA THR A 16 12.63 -8.46 4.32
C THR A 16 12.16 -7.30 5.17
N THR A 17 12.95 -6.94 6.15
CA THR A 17 12.96 -5.60 6.73
C THR A 17 13.37 -4.62 5.61
N MET A 18 12.58 -4.57 4.54
CA MET A 18 12.71 -3.50 3.56
C MET A 18 12.38 -2.22 4.32
N ALA A 19 13.41 -1.64 4.96
CA ALA A 19 13.48 -0.27 5.47
C ALA A 19 12.09 0.38 5.72
N LEU A 20 11.19 -0.40 6.27
CA LEU A 20 9.99 0.12 6.89
C LEU A 20 10.53 0.67 8.18
N ASP A 21 11.03 1.91 8.11
CA ASP A 21 11.58 2.64 9.23
C ASP A 21 10.60 2.55 10.40
N ALA A 22 10.57 1.37 11.03
CA ALA A 22 9.73 1.11 12.17
C ALA A 22 10.20 2.05 13.27
N GLY A 23 9.34 2.96 13.68
CA GLY A 23 9.62 3.91 14.74
C GLY A 23 9.97 5.33 14.28
N ASP A 24 10.27 5.59 13.02
CA ASP A 24 10.47 6.96 12.56
C ASP A 24 9.14 7.72 12.49
N ARG A 25 9.13 8.90 13.05
CA ARG A 25 7.99 9.81 12.93
C ARG A 25 7.78 10.15 11.45
N ARG A 26 6.57 9.99 10.98
CA ARG A 26 6.18 10.40 9.63
C ARG A 26 5.78 11.88 9.62
N PRO A 27 6.05 12.61 8.53
CA PRO A 27 5.60 13.99 8.42
C PRO A 27 4.09 14.06 8.50
N ASP A 28 3.58 15.10 9.11
CA ASP A 28 2.17 15.44 8.99
C ASP A 28 1.89 15.87 7.54
N VAL A 29 0.67 15.64 7.07
CA VAL A 29 0.25 16.07 5.74
C VAL A 29 0.25 17.59 5.71
N ASP A 30 1.04 18.18 4.82
CA ASP A 30 0.93 19.57 4.43
C ASP A 30 0.27 19.68 3.03
N ALA A 31 -0.19 20.84 2.68
CA ALA A 31 -0.84 21.08 1.39
C ALA A 31 0.15 21.38 0.25
N SER A 32 1.45 21.20 0.47
CA SER A 32 2.47 21.72 -0.45
C SER A 32 2.71 20.85 -1.69
N CYS A 33 2.15 19.66 -1.78
CA CYS A 33 2.38 18.70 -2.88
C CYS A 33 3.86 18.52 -3.22
N SER A 34 4.71 18.62 -2.21
CA SER A 34 6.14 18.60 -2.38
C SER A 34 6.68 17.20 -2.63
N ARG A 35 7.88 17.11 -3.20
CA ARG A 35 8.59 15.84 -3.39
C ARG A 35 8.73 15.04 -2.10
N SER A 36 8.85 15.68 -0.95
CA SER A 36 8.96 15.03 0.36
C SER A 36 7.71 14.24 0.73
N MET A 37 6.56 14.54 0.11
CA MET A 37 5.30 13.87 0.36
C MET A 37 5.06 12.63 -0.52
N ILE A 38 5.86 12.42 -1.57
CA ILE A 38 5.73 11.26 -2.46
C ILE A 38 5.69 9.91 -1.72
N PRO A 39 6.50 9.68 -0.66
CA PRO A 39 6.41 8.46 0.13
C PRO A 39 5.04 8.21 0.77
N LEU A 40 4.30 9.26 1.14
CA LEU A 40 2.92 9.12 1.63
C LEU A 40 1.99 8.64 0.52
N LEU A 41 2.14 9.21 -0.65
CA LEU A 41 1.34 8.89 -1.83
C LEU A 41 1.54 7.44 -2.30
N SER A 42 2.72 6.89 -2.12
CA SER A 42 2.99 5.47 -2.39
C SER A 42 2.58 4.55 -1.24
N ALA A 43 1.88 5.07 -0.23
CA ALA A 43 1.51 4.36 1.00
C ALA A 43 2.67 3.70 1.77
N ARG A 44 3.91 3.95 1.37
CA ARG A 44 5.10 3.39 2.04
C ARG A 44 5.38 4.06 3.37
N ARG A 45 5.09 5.36 3.46
CA ARG A 45 5.36 6.18 4.65
C ARG A 45 4.09 6.94 5.05
N LEU A 46 3.14 6.24 5.63
CA LEU A 46 1.92 6.84 6.16
C LEU A 46 2.24 7.72 7.38
N THR A 47 1.40 8.74 7.61
CA THR A 47 1.56 9.66 8.74
C THR A 47 1.51 8.95 10.09
N GLY A 48 2.09 9.58 11.09
CA GLY A 48 2.17 9.05 12.45
C GLY A 48 3.28 8.01 12.64
N THR A 49 3.44 7.57 13.87
CA THR A 49 4.41 6.56 14.27
C THR A 49 3.67 5.26 14.62
N PRO A 50 3.87 4.17 13.87
CA PRO A 50 3.31 2.89 14.24
C PRO A 50 3.98 2.35 15.51
N SER A 51 3.23 1.71 16.38
CA SER A 51 3.75 0.99 17.56
C SER A 51 4.36 -0.35 17.19
N ALA A 52 3.93 -0.94 16.09
CA ALA A 52 4.48 -2.17 15.53
C ALA A 52 4.34 -2.17 14.00
N THR A 53 5.29 -2.80 13.32
CA THR A 53 5.27 -2.98 11.86
C THR A 53 5.79 -4.36 11.50
N ALA A 54 5.12 -5.01 10.55
CA ALA A 54 5.59 -6.23 9.91
C ALA A 54 5.40 -6.11 8.39
N ALA A 55 6.23 -6.77 7.61
CA ALA A 55 6.13 -6.76 6.16
C ALA A 55 6.51 -8.12 5.56
N ALA A 56 5.93 -8.40 4.39
CA ALA A 56 6.26 -9.56 3.58
C ALA A 56 6.26 -9.16 2.09
N THR A 57 7.13 -9.80 1.31
CA THR A 57 7.02 -9.82 -0.14
C THR A 57 6.27 -11.08 -0.54
N LEU A 58 5.39 -10.95 -1.49
CA LEU A 58 4.51 -12.02 -1.97
C LEU A 58 4.71 -12.15 -3.47
N SER A 59 4.67 -13.37 -3.98
CA SER A 59 4.68 -13.62 -5.43
C SER A 59 3.61 -14.63 -5.82
N PHE A 60 3.16 -14.51 -7.06
CA PHE A 60 2.30 -15.47 -7.73
C PHE A 60 2.89 -15.73 -9.11
N ASP A 61 3.21 -16.98 -9.40
CA ASP A 61 3.80 -17.41 -10.66
C ASP A 61 2.75 -18.22 -11.44
N ALA A 62 2.17 -17.60 -12.46
CA ALA A 62 1.22 -18.24 -13.36
C ALA A 62 1.89 -18.77 -14.65
N GLY A 63 3.18 -18.48 -14.84
CA GLY A 63 3.94 -18.93 -16.03
C GLY A 63 5.12 -18.01 -16.36
N PRO A 64 5.84 -18.30 -17.46
CA PRO A 64 7.13 -17.67 -17.78
C PRO A 64 7.09 -16.13 -17.92
N ASP A 65 5.94 -15.56 -18.28
CA ASP A 65 5.76 -14.12 -18.51
C ASP A 65 4.74 -13.50 -17.55
N ASP A 66 4.24 -14.27 -16.58
CA ASP A 66 3.17 -13.84 -15.67
C ASP A 66 3.58 -14.01 -14.20
N LEU A 67 4.63 -13.30 -13.83
CA LEU A 67 5.04 -13.15 -12.44
C LEU A 67 4.41 -11.90 -11.84
N TRP A 68 3.48 -12.08 -10.90
CA TRP A 68 3.00 -11.00 -10.06
C TRP A 68 3.82 -10.93 -8.77
N VAL A 69 4.26 -9.73 -8.40
CA VAL A 69 4.98 -9.48 -7.15
C VAL A 69 4.31 -8.34 -6.40
N GLY A 70 4.04 -8.58 -5.14
CA GLY A 70 3.44 -7.60 -4.25
C GLY A 70 4.14 -7.53 -2.89
N THR A 71 3.79 -6.51 -2.14
CA THR A 71 4.21 -6.36 -0.74
C THR A 71 3.00 -6.20 0.15
N GLU A 72 3.03 -6.87 1.30
CA GLU A 72 2.09 -6.66 2.40
C GLU A 72 2.82 -5.97 3.54
N VAL A 73 2.16 -4.98 4.13
CA VAL A 73 2.63 -4.29 5.32
C VAL A 73 1.52 -4.20 6.34
N LEU A 74 1.81 -4.63 7.56
CA LEU A 74 0.96 -4.45 8.74
C LEU A 74 1.54 -3.34 9.59
N ARG A 75 0.73 -2.36 9.96
CA ARG A 75 1.11 -1.28 10.87
C ARG A 75 0.07 -1.10 11.96
N THR A 76 0.46 -1.33 13.19
CA THR A 76 -0.41 -1.06 14.36
C THR A 76 -0.06 0.28 14.95
N TYR A 77 -1.07 1.06 15.28
CA TYR A 77 -0.94 2.41 15.83
C TYR A 77 -1.60 2.49 17.21
N THR A 78 -1.25 3.52 17.96
CA THR A 78 -1.98 3.94 19.17
C THR A 78 -2.92 5.11 18.85
N ASP A 79 -3.85 5.41 19.73
CA ASP A 79 -4.61 6.66 19.81
C ASP A 79 -5.25 7.14 18.48
N GLY A 80 -5.86 6.23 17.74
CA GLY A 80 -6.52 6.57 16.47
C GLY A 80 -5.57 6.88 15.30
N GLY A 81 -4.29 6.56 15.42
CA GLY A 81 -3.28 6.81 14.41
C GLY A 81 -3.60 6.17 13.05
N ALA A 82 -4.13 4.94 13.05
CA ALA A 82 -4.54 4.26 11.81
C ALA A 82 -5.64 5.04 11.06
N ARG A 83 -6.64 5.54 11.78
CA ARG A 83 -7.71 6.37 11.19
C ARG A 83 -7.17 7.68 10.63
N ARG A 84 -6.26 8.31 11.37
CA ARG A 84 -5.62 9.55 10.93
C ARG A 84 -4.80 9.31 9.65
N ALA A 85 -3.98 8.26 9.60
CA ALA A 85 -3.18 7.94 8.42
C ALA A 85 -4.03 7.73 7.16
N MET A 86 -5.18 7.05 7.28
CA MET A 86 -6.13 6.89 6.18
C MET A 86 -6.74 8.24 5.74
N ALA A 87 -7.14 9.08 6.70
CA ALA A 87 -7.71 10.40 6.42
C ALA A 87 -6.69 11.33 5.76
N ASP A 88 -5.46 11.35 6.26
CA ASP A 88 -4.37 12.15 5.72
C ASP A 88 -4.05 11.75 4.29
N LEU A 89 -4.00 10.45 3.99
CA LEU A 89 -3.75 9.97 2.63
C LEU A 89 -4.86 10.39 1.67
N ARG A 90 -6.14 10.28 2.07
CA ARG A 90 -7.27 10.76 1.26
C ARG A 90 -7.19 12.27 1.00
N THR A 91 -6.91 13.04 2.05
CA THR A 91 -6.75 14.50 1.96
C THR A 91 -5.63 14.84 1.01
N PHE A 92 -4.50 14.16 1.12
CA PHE A 92 -3.35 14.40 0.27
C PHE A 92 -3.65 14.08 -1.20
N ILE A 93 -4.20 12.91 -1.50
CA ILE A 93 -4.56 12.53 -2.88
C ILE A 93 -5.58 13.52 -3.46
N GLY A 94 -6.57 13.94 -2.67
CA GLY A 94 -7.55 14.94 -3.10
C GLY A 94 -6.95 16.32 -3.39
N SER A 95 -5.94 16.73 -2.63
CA SER A 95 -5.26 18.02 -2.79
C SER A 95 -4.13 17.97 -3.81
N CYS A 96 -3.47 16.83 -3.95
CA CYS A 96 -2.27 16.64 -4.76
C CYS A 96 -2.42 15.44 -5.72
N PRO A 97 -3.40 15.45 -6.62
CA PRO A 97 -3.60 14.33 -7.54
C PRO A 97 -2.43 14.16 -8.52
N THR A 98 -1.61 15.18 -8.66
CA THR A 98 -0.40 15.14 -9.50
C THR A 98 0.74 15.85 -8.78
N VAL A 99 1.90 15.20 -8.74
CA VAL A 99 3.16 15.78 -8.25
C VAL A 99 4.15 15.82 -9.40
N VAL A 100 4.59 17.03 -9.77
CA VAL A 100 5.57 17.23 -10.83
C VAL A 100 6.97 17.23 -10.24
N LEU A 101 7.90 16.59 -10.95
CA LEU A 101 9.32 16.55 -10.63
C LEU A 101 10.11 17.22 -11.79
N PRO A 102 10.28 18.56 -11.76
CA PRO A 102 10.89 19.30 -12.87
C PRO A 102 12.28 18.80 -13.25
N ASP A 103 13.08 18.44 -12.25
CA ASP A 103 14.46 17.96 -12.43
C ASP A 103 14.55 16.57 -13.08
N GLN A 104 13.43 15.82 -13.13
CA GLN A 104 13.37 14.45 -13.69
C GLN A 104 12.54 14.38 -14.95
N GLY A 105 12.00 15.48 -15.42
CA GLY A 105 11.18 15.53 -16.65
C GLY A 105 9.86 14.78 -16.53
N GLY A 106 9.33 14.61 -15.33
CA GLY A 106 8.10 13.85 -15.10
C GLY A 106 7.52 14.04 -13.70
N GLY A 107 6.81 13.05 -13.21
CA GLY A 107 6.17 13.10 -11.89
C GLY A 107 5.34 11.86 -11.56
N TYR A 108 4.36 12.08 -10.71
CA TYR A 108 3.41 11.05 -10.26
C TYR A 108 1.98 11.55 -10.38
N ARG A 109 1.09 10.65 -10.74
CA ARG A 109 -0.35 10.86 -10.71
C ARG A 109 -0.98 9.86 -9.75
N PHE A 110 -1.90 10.33 -8.93
CA PHE A 110 -2.59 9.53 -7.93
C PHE A 110 -4.09 9.62 -8.14
N ALA A 111 -4.78 8.50 -8.00
CA ALA A 111 -6.22 8.43 -8.07
C ALA A 111 -6.75 7.46 -7.01
N VAL A 112 -7.94 7.75 -6.51
CA VAL A 112 -8.72 6.79 -5.73
C VAL A 112 -9.61 6.03 -6.69
N ALA A 113 -9.46 4.73 -6.72
CA ALA A 113 -10.28 3.83 -7.53
C ALA A 113 -11.38 3.18 -6.70
N ALA A 114 -12.38 2.66 -7.38
CA ALA A 114 -13.32 1.74 -6.76
C ALA A 114 -12.55 0.48 -6.32
N GLY A 115 -12.79 0.02 -5.11
CA GLY A 115 -12.09 -1.13 -4.53
C GLY A 115 -12.98 -1.91 -3.58
N PRO A 116 -12.47 -3.02 -3.04
CA PRO A 116 -13.22 -3.86 -2.13
C PRO A 116 -13.54 -3.10 -0.84
N GLN A 117 -14.75 -3.33 -0.31
CA GLN A 117 -15.14 -2.83 1.01
C GLN A 117 -14.66 -3.82 2.06
N LEU A 118 -13.50 -3.56 2.65
CA LEU A 118 -12.82 -4.43 3.60
C LEU A 118 -12.62 -3.76 4.96
N GLY A 119 -12.69 -4.55 6.03
CA GLY A 119 -12.46 -4.07 7.39
C GLY A 119 -13.44 -2.98 7.83
N ASP A 120 -12.97 -2.08 8.70
CA ASP A 120 -13.75 -0.92 9.15
C ASP A 120 -13.71 0.24 8.13
N ASP A 121 -12.70 0.27 7.28
CA ASP A 121 -12.47 1.28 6.26
C ASP A 121 -11.44 0.77 5.25
N SER A 122 -11.65 1.05 3.96
CA SER A 122 -10.72 0.66 2.91
C SER A 122 -10.51 1.76 1.87
N LEU A 123 -9.37 1.72 1.21
CA LEU A 123 -8.98 2.68 0.18
C LEU A 123 -8.15 1.96 -0.89
N HIS A 124 -8.57 2.07 -2.15
CA HIS A 124 -7.79 1.64 -3.30
C HIS A 124 -7.18 2.86 -3.97
N VAL A 125 -5.85 2.90 -4.07
CA VAL A 125 -5.09 3.99 -4.67
C VAL A 125 -4.32 3.46 -5.86
N ILE A 126 -4.45 4.15 -6.99
CA ILE A 126 -3.61 3.95 -8.16
C ILE A 126 -2.56 5.06 -8.16
N ASN A 127 -1.30 4.66 -8.26
CA ASN A 127 -0.15 5.55 -8.37
C ASN A 127 0.57 5.28 -9.69
N ALA A 128 0.55 6.22 -10.61
CA ALA A 128 1.19 6.10 -11.90
C ALA A 128 2.33 7.11 -12.07
N THR A 129 3.47 6.68 -12.62
CA THR A 129 4.53 7.62 -13.04
C THR A 129 4.11 8.33 -14.32
N THR A 130 4.59 9.56 -14.49
CA THR A 130 4.37 10.37 -15.70
C THR A 130 5.69 10.68 -16.42
N SER A 131 6.72 9.89 -16.17
CA SER A 131 8.08 10.07 -16.74
C SER A 131 8.30 9.11 -17.90
N GLY A 132 8.58 9.64 -19.07
CA GLY A 132 8.95 8.84 -20.25
C GLY A 132 7.76 8.18 -20.97
N PRO A 133 8.06 7.32 -21.95
CA PRO A 133 7.05 6.62 -22.75
C PRO A 133 6.37 5.49 -21.96
N ASP A 134 7.04 4.95 -20.96
CA ASP A 134 6.54 3.82 -20.18
C ASP A 134 5.97 4.33 -18.85
N THR A 135 4.67 4.20 -18.69
CA THR A 135 4.00 4.49 -17.42
C THR A 135 4.09 3.26 -16.53
N LEU A 136 4.78 3.40 -15.40
CA LEU A 136 4.71 2.40 -14.33
C LEU A 136 3.52 2.74 -13.43
N GLU A 137 2.70 1.74 -13.18
CA GLU A 137 1.54 1.87 -12.32
C GLU A 137 1.66 0.90 -11.14
N TRP A 138 1.28 1.37 -9.98
CA TRP A 138 1.14 0.58 -8.76
C TRP A 138 -0.27 0.72 -8.23
N ASP A 139 -0.85 -0.42 -7.95
CA ASP A 139 -2.09 -0.52 -7.19
C ASP A 139 -1.80 -0.74 -5.72
N ILE A 140 -2.52 -0.03 -4.86
CA ILE A 140 -2.34 -0.06 -3.41
C ILE A 140 -3.71 -0.19 -2.76
N ILE A 141 -3.93 -1.27 -2.03
CA ILE A 141 -5.12 -1.43 -1.18
C ILE A 141 -4.71 -1.23 0.28
N LEU A 142 -5.37 -0.29 0.93
CA LEU A 142 -5.25 -0.07 2.37
C LEU A 142 -6.54 -0.51 3.04
N VAL A 143 -6.41 -1.30 4.10
CA VAL A 143 -7.54 -1.75 4.92
C VAL A 143 -7.27 -1.39 6.37
N ARG A 144 -8.17 -0.64 7.00
CA ARG A 144 -8.14 -0.40 8.44
C ARG A 144 -9.02 -1.41 9.17
N THR A 145 -8.47 -1.98 10.23
CA THR A 145 -9.22 -2.79 11.19
C THR A 145 -8.75 -2.42 12.61
N GLY A 146 -9.64 -1.80 13.38
CA GLY A 146 -9.30 -1.24 14.68
C GLY A 146 -8.17 -0.20 14.60
N THR A 147 -7.07 -0.52 15.25
CA THR A 147 -5.85 0.29 15.32
C THR A 147 -4.80 -0.09 14.27
N THR A 148 -5.09 -1.09 13.42
CA THR A 148 -4.13 -1.62 12.45
C THR A 148 -4.51 -1.23 11.03
N LEU A 149 -3.49 -0.95 10.22
CA LEU A 149 -3.57 -0.84 8.77
C LEU A 149 -2.89 -2.06 8.14
N VAL A 150 -3.60 -2.70 7.24
CA VAL A 150 -3.07 -3.64 6.25
C VAL A 150 -2.87 -2.85 4.97
N VAL A 151 -1.67 -2.86 4.42
CA VAL A 151 -1.34 -2.20 3.16
C VAL A 151 -0.80 -3.27 2.23
N VAL A 152 -1.46 -3.46 1.10
CA VAL A 152 -0.99 -4.36 0.03
C VAL A 152 -0.73 -3.51 -1.20
N GLN A 153 0.43 -3.69 -1.81
CA GLN A 153 0.87 -2.96 -2.99
C GLN A 153 1.48 -3.90 -4.01
N ALA A 154 1.16 -3.70 -5.28
CA ALA A 154 1.76 -4.41 -6.39
C ALA A 154 1.85 -3.53 -7.64
N GLU A 155 2.58 -3.98 -8.64
CA GLU A 155 2.59 -3.36 -9.97
C GLU A 155 1.22 -3.57 -10.64
N GLY A 156 0.56 -2.46 -11.00
CA GLY A 156 -0.84 -2.46 -11.48
C GLY A 156 -0.99 -2.78 -12.97
N ASN A 157 0.08 -2.65 -13.77
CA ASN A 157 0.04 -2.90 -15.21
C ASN A 157 0.07 -4.40 -15.59
N LYS A 158 0.07 -5.28 -14.60
CA LYS A 158 0.07 -6.72 -14.83
C LYS A 158 -1.33 -7.23 -15.13
N PRO A 159 -1.48 -8.20 -16.04
CA PRO A 159 -2.74 -8.93 -16.21
C PRO A 159 -3.22 -9.46 -14.85
N ASP A 160 -4.50 -9.31 -14.57
CA ASP A 160 -5.14 -9.75 -13.32
C ASP A 160 -4.53 -9.19 -12.02
N GLY A 161 -3.63 -8.19 -12.13
CA GLY A 161 -2.92 -7.60 -10.98
C GLY A 161 -3.84 -7.07 -9.89
N ALA A 162 -4.92 -6.41 -10.27
CA ALA A 162 -5.92 -5.89 -9.32
C ALA A 162 -6.71 -7.01 -8.61
N GLU A 163 -6.98 -8.13 -9.30
CA GLU A 163 -7.63 -9.31 -8.70
C GLU A 163 -6.67 -9.96 -7.69
N HIS A 164 -5.42 -10.18 -8.06
CA HIS A 164 -4.42 -10.73 -7.14
C HIS A 164 -4.24 -9.85 -5.90
N LEU A 165 -4.16 -8.52 -6.09
CA LEU A 165 -4.06 -7.57 -5.00
C LEU A 165 -5.25 -7.67 -4.04
N THR A 166 -6.47 -7.76 -4.58
CA THR A 166 -7.69 -7.91 -3.79
C THR A 166 -7.68 -9.20 -2.98
N ARG A 167 -7.37 -10.34 -3.60
CA ARG A 167 -7.29 -11.65 -2.93
C ARG A 167 -6.28 -11.66 -1.78
N VAL A 168 -5.13 -11.00 -1.98
CA VAL A 168 -4.11 -10.86 -0.93
C VAL A 168 -4.62 -9.97 0.20
N ALA A 169 -5.26 -8.84 -0.09
CA ALA A 169 -5.80 -7.95 0.93
C ALA A 169 -6.89 -8.63 1.79
N GLU A 170 -7.78 -9.41 1.17
CA GLU A 170 -8.79 -10.21 1.86
C GLU A 170 -8.15 -11.28 2.77
N ALA A 171 -7.17 -12.02 2.26
CA ALA A 171 -6.48 -13.04 3.03
C ALA A 171 -5.71 -12.45 4.23
N ALA A 172 -5.05 -11.30 4.03
CA ALA A 172 -4.35 -10.58 5.08
C ALA A 172 -5.31 -10.14 6.20
N LEU A 173 -6.45 -9.56 5.82
CA LEU A 173 -7.48 -9.16 6.77
C LEU A 173 -8.04 -10.34 7.55
N HIS A 174 -8.42 -11.41 6.85
CA HIS A 174 -8.93 -12.63 7.48
C HIS A 174 -7.94 -13.22 8.48
N ARG A 175 -6.67 -13.31 8.11
CA ARG A 175 -5.62 -13.81 9.01
C ARG A 175 -5.45 -12.93 10.24
N PHE A 176 -5.44 -11.61 10.05
CA PHE A 176 -5.33 -10.68 11.17
C PHE A 176 -6.48 -10.85 12.17
N GLN A 177 -7.71 -11.00 11.68
CA GLN A 177 -8.90 -11.17 12.53
C GLN A 177 -8.89 -12.50 13.30
N THR A 178 -8.37 -13.57 12.69
CA THR A 178 -8.36 -14.91 13.32
C THR A 178 -7.22 -15.11 14.31
N THR A 179 -6.13 -14.34 14.21
CA THR A 179 -4.99 -14.45 15.14
C THR A 179 -5.06 -13.47 16.31
N GLY A 180 -5.89 -12.45 16.22
CA GLY A 180 -6.07 -11.44 17.26
C GLY A 180 -7.20 -11.74 18.26
N SER A 181 -7.81 -12.93 18.17
CA SER A 181 -8.87 -13.41 19.08
C SER A 181 -8.28 -14.36 20.17
#